data_ddeb5d6bc1f53c145dbf18a6e5f9f589
#
_entry.id   ddeb5d6bc1f53c145dbf18a6e5f9f589
#
_cell.length_a   1.000
_cell.length_b   1.000
_cell.length_c   1.000
_cell.angle_alpha   90.00
_cell.angle_beta   90.00
_cell.angle_gamma   90.00
#
_symmetry.space_group_name_H-M   'P 1'
#
loop_
_entity.id
_entity.type
_entity.pdbx_description
1 polymer ?
#
loop_
_entity_poly.entity_id
_entity_poly.type
_entity_poly.pdbx_seq_one_letter_code
_entity_poly.pdbx_strand_id
1 'polypeptide(L)'
;GLNMQLLNGIDITIDNQKLDIAERIQYKTMMFSDVPNLIATFGYTTASWTLGADLTSEYACKLINLMDSKGMDYFYPEAGPDVEGNGDFLDLNSGYIQRVADKLPKQGSRDPWINTQNYLKDLFQVRFKSIEDSDLKFKKAS
;
A
#
# COMPACT_ATOMS: atom_id res chain seq x y z
N GLY A 1 23.34 -1.64 14.34
CA GLY A 1 22.73 -1.62 13.02
C GLY A 1 21.28 -1.19 13.04
N LEU A 2 20.75 -0.76 11.91
CA LEU A 2 19.34 -0.38 11.77
C LEU A 2 18.45 -1.61 12.02
N ASN A 3 17.45 -1.45 12.90
CA ASN A 3 16.37 -2.39 13.08
C ASN A 3 15.13 -1.81 12.42
N MET A 4 14.78 -2.28 11.23
CA MET A 4 13.63 -1.78 10.49
C MET A 4 12.37 -2.47 11.01
N GLN A 5 11.38 -1.66 11.39
CA GLN A 5 10.04 -2.12 11.75
C GLN A 5 9.04 -1.37 10.87
N LEU A 6 8.23 -2.13 10.14
CA LEU A 6 7.13 -1.54 9.39
C LEU A 6 6.09 -0.99 10.38
N LEU A 7 5.53 0.17 10.07
CA LEU A 7 4.55 0.87 10.92
C LEU A 7 5.03 1.06 12.38
N ASN A 8 6.35 1.11 12.57
CA ASN A 8 6.98 1.30 13.89
C ASN A 8 6.51 0.33 14.99
N GLY A 9 6.15 -0.90 14.61
CA GLY A 9 5.68 -1.92 15.55
C GLY A 9 4.27 -1.68 16.11
N ILE A 10 3.46 -0.85 15.44
CA ILE A 10 2.05 -0.66 15.82
C ILE A 10 1.30 -1.97 15.62
N ASP A 11 0.60 -2.43 16.64
CA ASP A 11 -0.33 -3.54 16.55
C ASP A 11 -1.64 -3.07 15.91
N ILE A 12 -2.01 -3.70 14.80
CA ILE A 12 -3.26 -3.45 14.10
C ILE A 12 -4.17 -4.67 14.27
N THR A 13 -5.44 -4.42 14.59
CA THR A 13 -6.47 -5.46 14.62
C THR A 13 -7.61 -5.10 13.69
N ILE A 14 -8.15 -6.09 13.00
CA ILE A 14 -9.36 -5.97 12.18
C ILE A 14 -10.35 -6.99 12.73
N ASP A 15 -11.54 -6.53 13.13
CA ASP A 15 -12.59 -7.39 13.71
C ASP A 15 -12.08 -8.28 14.87
N ASN A 16 -11.27 -7.69 15.77
CA ASN A 16 -10.62 -8.35 16.91
C ASN A 16 -9.55 -9.40 16.53
N GLN A 17 -9.16 -9.51 15.28
CA GLN A 17 -8.07 -10.37 14.84
C GLN A 17 -6.81 -9.54 14.58
N LYS A 18 -5.67 -9.99 15.12
CA LYS A 18 -4.39 -9.32 14.87
C LYS A 18 -4.00 -9.45 13.41
N LEU A 19 -3.66 -8.32 12.81
CA LEU A 19 -3.17 -8.25 11.44
C LEU A 19 -1.69 -8.61 11.40
N ASP A 20 -1.33 -9.60 10.57
CA ASP A 20 0.05 -9.81 10.14
C ASP A 20 0.27 -9.14 8.79
N ILE A 21 1.02 -8.05 8.81
CA ILE A 21 1.30 -7.27 7.59
C ILE A 21 2.19 -8.02 6.60
N ALA A 22 3.01 -8.97 7.07
CA ALA A 22 3.87 -9.78 6.22
C ALA A 22 3.10 -10.73 5.30
N GLU A 23 1.87 -11.06 5.67
CA GLU A 23 0.98 -11.87 4.83
C GLU A 23 0.21 -11.06 3.79
N ARG A 24 0.34 -9.73 3.84
CA ARG A 24 -0.40 -8.84 2.94
C ARG A 24 0.41 -8.48 1.71
N ILE A 25 -0.31 -8.18 0.64
CA ILE A 25 0.27 -7.69 -0.62
C ILE A 25 0.10 -6.17 -0.64
N GLN A 26 1.17 -5.45 -0.94
CA GLN A 26 1.11 -4.00 -1.08
C GLN A 26 0.27 -3.60 -2.32
N TYR A 27 -0.43 -2.47 -2.21
CA TYR A 27 -1.20 -1.85 -3.29
C TYR A 27 -0.80 -0.39 -3.43
N LYS A 28 -0.35 0.00 -4.62
CA LYS A 28 0.16 1.37 -4.95
C LYS A 28 1.25 1.87 -3.99
N THR A 29 1.97 0.97 -3.32
CA THR A 29 3.00 1.30 -2.32
C THR A 29 2.47 2.11 -1.11
N MET A 30 1.17 2.17 -0.90
CA MET A 30 0.56 2.95 0.17
C MET A 30 -0.56 2.23 0.93
N MET A 31 -1.05 1.12 0.44
CA MET A 31 -2.09 0.31 1.08
C MET A 31 -1.72 -1.17 1.06
N PHE A 32 -2.52 -2.00 1.72
CA PHE A 32 -2.29 -3.45 1.84
C PHE A 32 -3.58 -4.21 1.57
N SER A 33 -3.45 -5.39 0.97
CA SER A 33 -4.61 -6.25 0.65
C SER A 33 -5.46 -6.53 1.88
N ASP A 34 -6.78 -6.40 1.73
CA ASP A 34 -7.81 -6.67 2.75
C ASP A 34 -7.66 -5.87 4.06
N VAL A 35 -6.96 -4.73 4.01
CA VAL A 35 -6.81 -3.83 5.16
C VAL A 35 -7.66 -2.58 4.93
N PRO A 36 -8.77 -2.41 5.67
CA PRO A 36 -9.66 -1.29 5.47
C PRO A 36 -9.10 0.01 6.05
N ASN A 37 -9.37 1.12 5.37
CA ASN A 37 -9.15 2.48 5.83
C ASN A 37 -7.70 2.80 6.29
N LEU A 38 -6.72 2.06 5.79
CA LEU A 38 -5.30 2.29 6.10
C LEU A 38 -4.55 2.77 4.88
N ILE A 39 -3.93 3.93 5.00
CA ILE A 39 -2.95 4.45 4.04
C ILE A 39 -1.64 4.70 4.80
N ALA A 40 -0.57 4.11 4.32
CA ALA A 40 0.77 4.27 4.88
C ALA A 40 1.68 4.99 3.88
N THR A 41 2.50 5.91 4.36
CA THR A 41 3.43 6.64 3.52
C THR A 41 4.76 5.90 3.43
N PHE A 42 5.16 5.59 2.19
CA PHE A 42 6.48 5.10 1.85
C PHE A 42 7.15 6.05 0.87
N GLY A 43 8.43 6.26 1.06
CA GLY A 43 9.24 7.04 0.12
C GLY A 43 9.94 6.17 -0.90
N TYR A 44 10.75 6.82 -1.72
CA TYR A 44 11.59 6.15 -2.70
C TYR A 44 12.96 5.83 -2.11
N THR A 45 13.51 4.69 -2.50
CA THR A 45 14.89 4.32 -2.15
C THR A 45 15.91 5.02 -3.03
N THR A 46 15.50 5.45 -4.23
CA THR A 46 16.35 6.07 -5.26
C THR A 46 16.06 7.55 -5.48
N ALA A 47 15.10 8.14 -4.74
CA ALA A 47 14.69 9.53 -4.86
C ALA A 47 14.34 10.10 -3.47
N SER A 48 13.95 11.38 -3.42
CA SER A 48 13.52 12.00 -2.17
C SER A 48 12.31 11.30 -1.58
N TRP A 49 12.36 10.97 -0.30
CA TRP A 49 11.25 10.41 0.47
C TRP A 49 9.99 11.27 0.40
N THR A 50 10.17 12.60 0.41
CA THR A 50 9.06 13.56 0.38
C THR A 50 8.22 13.49 -0.89
N LEU A 51 8.78 13.06 -2.02
CA LEU A 51 8.04 12.87 -3.27
C LEU A 51 6.98 11.77 -3.12
N GLY A 52 7.31 10.67 -2.45
CA GLY A 52 6.34 9.61 -2.16
C GLY A 52 5.28 10.06 -1.16
N ALA A 53 5.67 10.82 -0.14
CA ALA A 53 4.75 11.37 0.86
C ALA A 53 3.74 12.34 0.22
N ASP A 54 4.19 13.19 -0.69
CA ASP A 54 3.34 14.14 -1.41
C ASP A 54 2.29 13.41 -2.26
N LEU A 55 2.70 12.43 -3.06
CA LEU A 55 1.79 11.64 -3.88
C LEU A 55 0.79 10.83 -3.05
N THR A 56 1.24 10.24 -1.94
CA THR A 56 0.36 9.51 -1.02
C THR A 56 -0.70 10.44 -0.42
N SER A 57 -0.31 11.64 -0.02
CA SER A 57 -1.21 12.64 0.55
C SER A 57 -2.24 13.12 -0.48
N GLU A 58 -1.80 13.39 -1.72
CA GLU A 58 -2.68 13.76 -2.82
C GLU A 58 -3.70 12.64 -3.11
N TYR A 59 -3.25 11.39 -3.16
CA TYR A 59 -4.12 10.25 -3.38
C TYR A 59 -5.13 10.07 -2.25
N ALA A 60 -4.70 10.20 -0.99
CA ALA A 60 -5.57 10.10 0.18
C ALA A 60 -6.68 11.15 0.15
N CYS A 61 -6.37 12.41 -0.17
CA CYS A 61 -7.36 13.46 -0.31
C CYS A 61 -8.39 13.16 -1.40
N LYS A 62 -7.93 12.70 -2.56
CA LYS A 62 -8.83 12.31 -3.67
C LYS A 62 -9.73 11.15 -3.27
N LEU A 63 -9.19 10.16 -2.56
CA LEU A 63 -9.90 8.98 -2.09
C LEU A 63 -11.00 9.35 -1.09
N ILE A 64 -10.69 10.19 -0.11
CA ILE A 64 -11.66 10.67 0.89
C ILE A 64 -12.79 11.45 0.19
N ASN A 65 -12.46 12.37 -0.72
CA ASN A 65 -13.46 13.13 -1.47
C ASN A 65 -14.37 12.21 -2.31
N LEU A 66 -13.81 11.16 -2.91
CA LEU A 66 -14.60 10.18 -3.65
C LEU A 66 -15.54 9.41 -2.73
N MET A 67 -15.05 8.95 -1.57
CA MET A 67 -15.87 8.26 -0.57
C MET A 67 -17.03 9.13 -0.10
N ASP A 68 -16.77 10.39 0.24
CA ASP A 68 -17.80 11.36 0.65
C ASP A 68 -18.85 11.55 -0.44
N SER A 69 -18.42 11.74 -1.69
CA SER A 69 -19.34 11.93 -2.82
C SER A 69 -20.24 10.71 -3.09
N LYS A 70 -19.77 9.52 -2.76
CA LYS A 70 -20.50 8.26 -2.94
C LYS A 70 -21.22 7.78 -1.69
N GLY A 71 -21.02 8.45 -0.55
CA GLY A 71 -21.55 8.03 0.73
C GLY A 71 -21.03 6.67 1.17
N MET A 72 -19.73 6.40 0.96
CA MET A 72 -19.06 5.16 1.35
C MET A 72 -18.33 5.35 2.67
N ASP A 73 -18.35 4.33 3.52
CA ASP A 73 -17.81 4.41 4.88
C ASP A 73 -16.40 3.83 4.99
N TYR A 74 -16.05 2.87 4.14
CA TYR A 74 -14.71 2.30 4.12
C TYR A 74 -14.31 1.81 2.74
N PHE A 75 -13.00 1.72 2.55
CA PHE A 75 -12.35 1.16 1.37
C PHE A 75 -11.35 0.08 1.78
N TYR A 76 -11.04 -0.82 0.89
CA TYR A 76 -9.91 -1.76 1.02
C TYR A 76 -9.48 -2.26 -0.34
N PRO A 77 -8.18 -2.48 -0.56
CA PRO A 77 -7.70 -3.18 -1.75
C PRO A 77 -8.00 -4.67 -1.63
N GLU A 78 -8.54 -5.27 -2.68
CA GLU A 78 -8.82 -6.72 -2.75
C GLU A 78 -7.98 -7.33 -3.87
N ALA A 79 -7.02 -8.17 -3.51
CA ALA A 79 -6.22 -8.89 -4.48
C ALA A 79 -7.07 -9.97 -5.14
N GLY A 80 -7.22 -9.89 -6.45
CA GLY A 80 -7.87 -10.93 -7.22
C GLY A 80 -7.04 -12.22 -7.29
N PRO A 81 -7.62 -13.33 -7.80
CA PRO A 81 -6.93 -14.60 -7.92
C PRO A 81 -5.73 -14.58 -8.88
N ASP A 82 -5.65 -13.56 -9.72
CA ASP A 82 -4.58 -13.28 -10.66
C ASP A 82 -3.40 -12.49 -10.06
N VAL A 83 -3.52 -12.08 -8.79
CA VAL A 83 -2.48 -11.36 -8.05
C VAL A 83 -1.75 -12.35 -7.15
N GLU A 84 -0.54 -12.71 -7.54
CA GLU A 84 0.33 -13.57 -6.74
C GLU A 84 1.25 -12.70 -5.87
N GLY A 85 1.19 -12.90 -4.55
CA GLY A 85 2.08 -12.24 -3.59
C GLY A 85 3.38 -13.01 -3.41
N ASN A 86 4.32 -12.86 -4.34
CA ASN A 86 5.54 -13.65 -4.40
C ASN A 86 6.84 -12.83 -4.46
N GLY A 87 6.74 -11.52 -4.52
CA GLY A 87 7.89 -10.61 -4.60
C GLY A 87 8.20 -9.93 -3.27
N ASP A 88 9.48 -9.62 -3.07
CA ASP A 88 9.92 -8.81 -1.94
C ASP A 88 9.44 -7.36 -2.08
N PHE A 89 8.95 -6.78 -0.99
CA PHE A 89 8.43 -5.41 -0.97
C PHE A 89 9.47 -4.37 -1.44
N LEU A 90 10.72 -4.58 -1.07
CA LEU A 90 11.86 -3.75 -1.47
C LEU A 90 12.93 -4.63 -2.11
N ASP A 91 13.23 -4.37 -3.36
CA ASP A 91 14.36 -5.00 -4.08
C ASP A 91 15.68 -4.31 -3.68
N LEU A 92 16.13 -4.57 -2.46
CA LEU A 92 17.39 -4.05 -1.94
C LEU A 92 18.23 -5.18 -1.36
N ASN A 93 19.42 -5.36 -1.92
CA ASN A 93 20.41 -6.34 -1.48
C ASN A 93 21.14 -5.95 -0.18
N SER A 94 20.61 -5.02 0.59
CA SER A 94 21.23 -4.62 1.85
C SER A 94 20.93 -5.61 2.97
N GLY A 95 21.96 -6.01 3.71
CA GLY A 95 21.85 -7.04 4.75
C GLY A 95 20.85 -6.69 5.88
N TYR A 96 20.51 -5.44 6.11
CA TYR A 96 19.49 -5.07 7.10
C TYR A 96 18.05 -5.30 6.57
N ILE A 97 17.82 -5.18 5.27
CA ILE A 97 16.53 -5.49 4.65
C ILE A 97 16.33 -7.00 4.57
N GLN A 98 17.36 -7.74 4.20
CA GLN A 98 17.28 -9.20 4.18
C GLN A 98 16.92 -9.81 5.54
N ARG A 99 17.37 -9.17 6.65
CA ARG A 99 17.01 -9.62 8.01
C ARG A 99 15.56 -9.40 8.41
N VAL A 100 14.84 -8.56 7.71
CA VAL A 100 13.43 -8.23 8.00
C VAL A 100 12.49 -8.52 6.83
N ALA A 101 13.00 -9.11 5.76
CA ALA A 101 12.21 -9.40 4.56
C ALA A 101 10.95 -10.23 4.87
N ASP A 102 11.07 -11.18 5.80
CA ASP A 102 9.98 -12.01 6.30
C ASP A 102 8.93 -11.26 7.13
N LYS A 103 9.22 -10.02 7.53
CA LYS A 103 8.32 -9.14 8.30
C LYS A 103 7.72 -8.02 7.46
N LEU A 104 8.12 -7.90 6.21
CA LEU A 104 7.62 -6.92 5.28
C LEU A 104 6.46 -7.50 4.46
N PRO A 105 5.52 -6.67 3.97
CA PRO A 105 4.50 -7.13 3.06
C PRO A 105 5.12 -7.64 1.77
N LYS A 106 4.35 -8.36 0.99
CA LYS A 106 4.75 -8.85 -0.32
C LYS A 106 4.40 -7.84 -1.40
N GLN A 107 5.07 -7.89 -2.54
CA GLN A 107 4.54 -7.28 -3.73
C GLN A 107 3.85 -8.33 -4.61
N GLY A 108 2.91 -7.86 -5.43
CA GLY A 108 2.16 -8.72 -6.32
C GLY A 108 2.83 -8.87 -7.68
N SER A 109 2.15 -9.60 -8.54
CA SER A 109 2.64 -9.97 -9.90
C SER A 109 2.28 -8.96 -10.99
N ARG A 110 1.39 -8.00 -10.74
CA ARG A 110 0.95 -6.98 -11.72
C ARG A 110 0.66 -5.63 -11.08
N ASP A 111 0.61 -4.57 -11.90
CA ASP A 111 0.10 -3.26 -11.46
C ASP A 111 -1.37 -3.37 -11.01
N PRO A 112 -1.78 -2.66 -9.96
CA PRO A 112 -1.02 -1.72 -9.13
C PRO A 112 -0.39 -2.35 -7.88
N TRP A 113 -0.15 -3.65 -7.89
CA TRP A 113 0.38 -4.45 -6.79
C TRP A 113 1.90 -4.55 -6.79
N ILE A 114 2.57 -3.98 -7.80
CA ILE A 114 4.03 -3.92 -7.91
C ILE A 114 4.55 -2.59 -7.35
N ASN A 115 5.59 -2.66 -6.51
CA ASN A 115 6.34 -1.48 -6.07
C ASN A 115 7.38 -1.10 -7.13
N THR A 116 7.04 -0.15 -7.98
CA THR A 116 7.86 0.21 -9.15
C THR A 116 9.08 1.06 -8.80
N GLN A 117 9.09 1.70 -7.63
CA GLN A 117 10.10 2.69 -7.23
C GLN A 117 10.37 3.77 -8.29
N ASN A 118 9.35 4.10 -9.10
CA ASN A 118 9.42 5.05 -10.19
C ASN A 118 8.46 6.21 -9.98
N TYR A 119 9.00 7.36 -9.55
CA TYR A 119 8.23 8.56 -9.25
C TYR A 119 7.36 9.04 -10.42
N LEU A 120 7.86 9.03 -11.66
CA LEU A 120 7.10 9.52 -12.82
C LEU A 120 5.90 8.62 -13.13
N LYS A 121 6.06 7.31 -12.97
CA LYS A 121 4.97 6.35 -13.13
C LYS A 121 3.91 6.55 -12.05
N ASP A 122 4.32 6.69 -10.81
CA ASP A 122 3.43 6.88 -9.67
C ASP A 122 2.70 8.22 -9.75
N LEU A 123 3.40 9.29 -10.14
CA LEU A 123 2.82 10.60 -10.40
C LEU A 123 1.73 10.53 -11.47
N PHE A 124 1.99 9.84 -12.57
CA PHE A 124 0.99 9.64 -13.62
C PHE A 124 -0.23 8.85 -13.11
N GLN A 125 0.00 7.80 -12.33
CA GLN A 125 -1.08 7.02 -11.73
C GLN A 125 -1.94 7.86 -10.78
N VAL A 126 -1.34 8.65 -9.90
CA VAL A 126 -2.06 9.46 -8.92
C VAL A 126 -2.81 10.62 -9.57
N ARG A 127 -2.22 11.28 -10.56
CA ARG A 127 -2.79 12.51 -11.12
C ARG A 127 -3.72 12.28 -12.29
N PHE A 128 -3.49 11.27 -13.10
CA PHE A 128 -4.19 11.11 -14.39
C PHE A 128 -5.03 9.84 -14.49
N LYS A 129 -4.82 8.85 -13.63
CA LYS A 129 -5.69 7.67 -13.59
C LYS A 129 -6.84 7.83 -12.60
N SER A 130 -7.93 7.10 -12.85
CA SER A 130 -9.04 7.00 -11.90
C SER A 130 -8.58 6.37 -10.59
N ILE A 131 -9.12 6.85 -9.45
CA ILE A 131 -9.00 6.17 -8.17
C ILE A 131 -9.77 4.86 -8.17
N GLU A 132 -10.93 4.85 -8.87
CA GLU A 132 -11.72 3.64 -9.02
C GLU A 132 -11.06 2.70 -10.01
N ASP A 133 -10.57 1.59 -9.50
CA ASP A 133 -10.14 0.45 -10.28
C ASP A 133 -10.82 -0.83 -9.75
N SER A 134 -10.65 -1.93 -10.47
CA SER A 134 -11.29 -3.21 -10.12
C SER A 134 -10.84 -3.79 -8.79
N ASP A 135 -9.65 -3.39 -8.32
CA ASP A 135 -9.01 -3.97 -7.14
C ASP A 135 -9.27 -3.14 -5.87
N LEU A 136 -9.74 -1.89 -5.99
CA LEU A 136 -10.11 -1.05 -4.86
C LEU A 136 -11.62 -1.09 -4.61
N LYS A 137 -12.00 -1.64 -3.47
CA LYS A 137 -13.40 -1.81 -3.07
C LYS A 137 -13.85 -0.71 -2.14
N PHE A 138 -15.11 -0.31 -2.29
CA PHE A 138 -15.78 0.67 -1.43
C PHE A 138 -17.04 0.05 -0.86
N LYS A 139 -17.28 0.25 0.41
CA LYS A 139 -18.43 -0.35 1.12
C LYS A 139 -19.08 0.66 2.07
N LYS A 140 -20.34 0.38 2.39
CA LYS A 140 -21.05 1.01 3.51
C LYS A 140 -20.94 0.13 4.74
N ALA A 141 -20.79 0.75 5.91
CA ALA A 141 -20.96 0.07 7.18
C ALA A 141 -22.45 -0.34 7.33
N SER A 142 -22.65 -1.54 7.81
CA SER A 142 -24.00 -2.06 8.07
C SER A 142 -24.55 -1.55 9.39
#